data_080bf9fdac81252a348a844949d1c393
#
_entry.id   080bf9fdac81252a348a844949d1c393
#
_cell.length_a   1.000
_cell.length_b   1.000
_cell.length_c   1.000
_cell.angle_alpha   90.00
_cell.angle_beta   90.00
_cell.angle_gamma   90.00
#
_symmetry.space_group_name_H-M   'P 1'
#
loop_
_entity.id
_entity.type
_entity.pdbx_description
1 polymer ?
#
loop_
_entity_poly.entity_id
_entity_poly.type
_entity_poly.pdbx_seq_one_letter_code
_entity_poly.pdbx_strand_id
1 'polypeptide(L)'
;MKLLLKHTAVIVCLLPLLFLNIKSTHDWGDDFAQYLLEAKNISNGDPINTSGFVENPNYILGPNCYPPGLPLLIALTSENITWLNVLMSFFLVCIGYFSFLLLNKWFHFTPALILSLVVVYNPLCLNFKNEVLSDLPFAALSLLFFVLYLSDNKKKWVLVLCGFILAFAVNTRYVGWVLFFALLAEIGFKLAVKYFKNHKKDKEYLIQQAWIIISFFVFHALFYLIFPQKIIYYDNPKVLSFFERISVNANYNYAVLKYFFSCFDEGFLNYVVSYGIVFTSLVGIILFVFKPDTRKPEILLFFLLGYVLSILIHQYSDTGFRLLIPIIPLILFFATYALFIVLVIIPYKQYIVFSLGLLVLFCYKQNAAKILLSKNEIPGPYSVQAKETFNFIEKNTQKEDGILFAKPRALTYFTGRKTFVNTELAPKQEIEREINTVNPEYILICNEITDDSTKSYFSELKPGFEISFENEKFKLLKRK
;
A
#
# COMPACT_ATOMS: atom_id res chain seq x y z
N MET A 1 11.96 33.41 -9.84
CA MET A 1 13.14 33.01 -9.04
C MET A 1 12.76 32.42 -7.65
N LYS A 2 12.08 33.13 -6.74
CA LYS A 2 11.73 32.63 -5.39
C LYS A 2 10.90 31.33 -5.38
N LEU A 3 9.94 31.16 -6.31
CA LEU A 3 9.13 29.95 -6.40
C LEU A 3 9.97 28.74 -6.84
N LEU A 4 10.79 28.90 -7.88
CA LEU A 4 11.68 27.85 -8.37
C LEU A 4 12.63 27.37 -7.26
N LEU A 5 13.23 28.31 -6.51
CA LEU A 5 14.13 27.99 -5.39
C LEU A 5 13.44 27.12 -4.31
N LYS A 6 12.16 27.41 -4.01
CA LYS A 6 11.39 26.60 -3.04
C LYS A 6 11.19 25.15 -3.51
N HIS A 7 10.79 24.96 -4.78
CA HIS A 7 10.63 23.63 -5.35
C HIS A 7 11.97 22.88 -5.44
N THR A 8 13.03 23.57 -5.84
CA THR A 8 14.39 22.98 -5.85
C THR A 8 14.81 22.52 -4.45
N ALA A 9 14.59 23.33 -3.41
CA ALA A 9 14.92 22.94 -2.04
C ALA A 9 14.17 21.66 -1.61
N VAL A 10 12.87 21.56 -1.92
CA VAL A 10 12.09 20.32 -1.62
C VAL A 10 12.67 19.12 -2.36
N ILE A 11 12.93 19.26 -3.66
CA ILE A 11 13.48 18.17 -4.49
C ILE A 11 14.83 17.71 -3.94
N VAL A 12 15.73 18.63 -3.61
CA VAL A 12 17.05 18.32 -3.04
C VAL A 12 16.92 17.53 -1.73
N CYS A 13 15.96 17.87 -0.86
CA CYS A 13 15.70 17.13 0.36
C CYS A 13 15.12 15.73 0.13
N LEU A 14 14.39 15.50 -0.97
CA LEU A 14 13.77 14.23 -1.31
C LEU A 14 14.68 13.33 -2.16
N LEU A 15 15.63 13.91 -2.89
CA LEU A 15 16.49 13.21 -3.85
C LEU A 15 17.26 12.02 -3.26
N PRO A 16 17.77 12.06 -2.00
CA PRO A 16 18.44 10.92 -1.39
C PRO A 16 17.60 9.64 -1.36
N LEU A 17 16.26 9.75 -1.30
CA LEU A 17 15.36 8.60 -1.29
C LEU A 17 15.42 7.77 -2.58
N LEU A 18 15.81 8.36 -3.72
CA LEU A 18 15.96 7.66 -4.99
C LEU A 18 17.21 6.79 -5.09
N PHE A 19 18.26 7.11 -4.31
CA PHE A 19 19.57 6.50 -4.50
C PHE A 19 20.05 5.71 -3.30
N LEU A 20 19.59 6.06 -2.08
CA LEU A 20 20.03 5.38 -0.87
C LEU A 20 19.28 4.06 -0.69
N ASN A 21 20.02 3.01 -0.39
CA ASN A 21 19.49 1.68 -0.06
C ASN A 21 18.50 1.12 -1.10
N ILE A 22 18.88 1.12 -2.37
CA ILE A 22 18.16 0.36 -3.41
C ILE A 22 18.65 -1.08 -3.36
N LYS A 23 17.76 -2.03 -3.07
CA LYS A 23 18.08 -3.45 -2.98
C LYS A 23 17.98 -4.13 -4.35
N SER A 24 18.76 -5.17 -4.54
CA SER A 24 18.68 -6.07 -5.71
C SER A 24 17.90 -7.35 -5.40
N THR A 25 17.32 -7.43 -4.20
CA THR A 25 16.56 -8.56 -3.69
C THR A 25 15.21 -8.09 -3.15
N HIS A 26 14.30 -9.04 -2.89
CA HIS A 26 13.00 -8.84 -2.27
C HIS A 26 12.80 -9.93 -1.22
N ASP A 27 11.97 -9.68 -0.22
CA ASP A 27 11.58 -10.68 0.76
C ASP A 27 10.65 -11.77 0.16
N TRP A 28 10.22 -12.71 1.00
CA TRP A 28 9.26 -13.75 0.63
C TRP A 28 7.80 -13.25 0.54
N GLY A 29 7.55 -11.93 0.54
CA GLY A 29 6.21 -11.38 0.39
C GLY A 29 5.55 -11.87 -0.90
N ASP A 30 4.44 -12.60 -0.79
CA ASP A 30 3.83 -13.27 -1.94
C ASP A 30 3.12 -12.30 -2.91
N ASP A 31 2.72 -11.12 -2.41
CA ASP A 31 2.03 -10.09 -3.20
C ASP A 31 2.88 -9.58 -4.38
N PHE A 32 4.19 -9.36 -4.17
CA PHE A 32 5.07 -8.86 -5.24
C PHE A 32 5.13 -9.82 -6.44
N ALA A 33 5.17 -11.12 -6.14
CA ALA A 33 5.24 -12.15 -7.17
C ALA A 33 3.95 -12.21 -8.00
N GLN A 34 2.79 -11.97 -7.38
CA GLN A 34 1.52 -11.85 -8.09
C GLN A 34 1.55 -10.65 -9.05
N TYR A 35 2.04 -9.49 -8.61
CA TYR A 35 2.19 -8.33 -9.51
C TYR A 35 3.14 -8.60 -10.68
N LEU A 36 4.23 -9.35 -10.44
CA LEU A 36 5.17 -9.74 -11.51
C LEU A 36 4.55 -10.74 -12.49
N LEU A 37 3.80 -11.74 -12.01
CA LEU A 37 3.07 -12.68 -12.85
C LEU A 37 2.04 -11.96 -13.73
N GLU A 38 1.27 -11.05 -13.17
CA GLU A 38 0.28 -10.27 -13.91
C GLU A 38 0.95 -9.32 -14.92
N ALA A 39 2.09 -8.71 -14.57
CA ALA A 39 2.87 -7.88 -15.49
C ALA A 39 3.42 -8.71 -16.68
N LYS A 40 3.91 -9.92 -16.40
CA LYS A 40 4.37 -10.86 -17.44
C LYS A 40 3.23 -11.26 -18.37
N ASN A 41 2.04 -11.54 -17.84
CA ASN A 41 0.86 -11.82 -18.64
C ASN A 41 0.50 -10.63 -19.55
N ILE A 42 0.50 -9.40 -18.99
CA ILE A 42 0.27 -8.18 -19.80
C ILE A 42 1.30 -8.06 -20.93
N SER A 43 2.58 -8.26 -20.63
CA SER A 43 3.66 -8.17 -21.62
C SER A 43 3.55 -9.22 -22.74
N ASN A 44 3.04 -10.40 -22.40
CA ASN A 44 2.85 -11.49 -23.37
C ASN A 44 1.52 -11.39 -24.15
N GLY A 45 0.61 -10.51 -23.74
CA GLY A 45 -0.77 -10.45 -24.28
C GLY A 45 -1.70 -11.54 -23.74
N ASP A 46 -1.32 -12.18 -22.64
CA ASP A 46 -2.13 -13.18 -21.97
C ASP A 46 -3.16 -12.52 -21.04
N PRO A 47 -4.27 -13.21 -20.69
CA PRO A 47 -5.21 -12.70 -19.69
C PRO A 47 -4.51 -12.47 -18.35
N ILE A 48 -4.73 -11.30 -17.73
CA ILE A 48 -4.03 -10.86 -16.53
C ILE A 48 -4.14 -11.86 -15.36
N ASN A 49 -5.25 -12.59 -15.27
CA ASN A 49 -5.56 -13.56 -14.21
C ASN A 49 -5.05 -14.99 -14.48
N THR A 50 -4.26 -15.20 -15.52
CA THR A 50 -3.66 -16.51 -15.83
C THR A 50 -2.37 -16.67 -15.01
N SER A 51 -2.48 -17.09 -13.77
CA SER A 51 -1.32 -17.18 -12.88
C SER A 51 -0.68 -18.57 -12.77
N GLY A 52 -1.35 -19.62 -13.22
CA GLY A 52 -0.91 -21.01 -12.97
C GLY A 52 -1.05 -21.46 -11.51
N PHE A 53 -1.34 -20.54 -10.61
CA PHE A 53 -1.55 -20.78 -9.20
C PHE A 53 -2.92 -21.44 -8.98
N VAL A 54 -2.96 -22.51 -8.19
CA VAL A 54 -4.18 -23.20 -7.80
C VAL A 54 -4.41 -23.00 -6.31
N GLU A 55 -5.55 -22.41 -5.97
CA GLU A 55 -5.90 -22.14 -4.59
C GLU A 55 -6.37 -23.40 -3.87
N ASN A 56 -5.97 -23.52 -2.61
CA ASN A 56 -6.54 -24.51 -1.71
C ASN A 56 -7.98 -24.07 -1.34
N PRO A 57 -9.01 -24.89 -1.53
CA PRO A 57 -10.39 -24.52 -1.19
C PRO A 57 -10.61 -24.26 0.31
N ASN A 58 -9.70 -24.71 1.17
CA ASN A 58 -9.78 -24.52 2.62
C ASN A 58 -8.95 -23.32 3.12
N TYR A 59 -8.11 -22.71 2.26
CA TYR A 59 -7.25 -21.61 2.64
C TYR A 59 -7.28 -20.51 1.58
N ILE A 60 -7.53 -19.28 2.00
CA ILE A 60 -7.61 -18.14 1.11
C ILE A 60 -6.33 -17.31 1.23
N LEU A 61 -5.54 -17.32 0.17
CA LEU A 61 -4.32 -16.51 0.07
C LEU A 61 -4.58 -15.07 -0.44
N GLY A 62 -5.82 -14.64 -0.50
CA GLY A 62 -6.22 -13.37 -1.09
C GLY A 62 -6.79 -13.51 -2.50
N PRO A 63 -7.02 -12.41 -3.23
CA PRO A 63 -7.63 -12.46 -4.54
C PRO A 63 -6.69 -13.14 -5.56
N ASN A 64 -7.30 -13.87 -6.51
CA ASN A 64 -6.59 -14.51 -7.62
C ASN A 64 -6.00 -13.51 -8.63
N CYS A 65 -6.39 -12.25 -8.55
CA CYS A 65 -5.94 -11.18 -9.43
C CYS A 65 -5.98 -9.83 -8.70
N TYR A 66 -4.92 -9.05 -8.82
CA TYR A 66 -4.87 -7.68 -8.32
C TYR A 66 -5.32 -6.67 -9.38
N PRO A 67 -5.66 -5.42 -8.98
CA PRO A 67 -5.95 -4.36 -9.95
C PRO A 67 -4.78 -4.10 -10.90
N PRO A 68 -5.03 -3.87 -12.21
CA PRO A 68 -3.99 -3.87 -13.26
C PRO A 68 -3.04 -2.67 -13.23
N GLY A 69 -3.28 -1.67 -12.38
CA GLY A 69 -2.50 -0.41 -12.41
C GLY A 69 -1.01 -0.62 -12.09
N LEU A 70 -0.68 -1.35 -11.03
CA LEU A 70 0.73 -1.66 -10.74
C LEU A 70 1.31 -2.70 -11.72
N PRO A 71 0.65 -3.82 -12.04
CA PRO A 71 1.12 -4.73 -13.10
C PRO A 71 1.42 -4.04 -14.43
N LEU A 72 0.56 -3.12 -14.87
CA LEU A 72 0.79 -2.33 -16.08
C LEU A 72 2.05 -1.46 -15.97
N LEU A 73 2.28 -0.79 -14.84
CA LEU A 73 3.51 -0.01 -14.64
C LEU A 73 4.76 -0.90 -14.68
N ILE A 74 4.69 -2.10 -14.10
CA ILE A 74 5.79 -3.07 -14.13
C ILE A 74 6.03 -3.54 -15.58
N ALA A 75 4.98 -3.92 -16.30
CA ALA A 75 5.07 -4.35 -17.69
C ALA A 75 5.68 -3.29 -18.62
N LEU A 76 5.38 -2.00 -18.37
CA LEU A 76 5.92 -0.88 -19.14
C LEU A 76 7.37 -0.51 -18.76
N THR A 77 7.87 -0.94 -17.61
CA THR A 77 9.21 -0.57 -17.13
C THR A 77 10.18 -1.74 -17.20
N SER A 78 10.07 -2.69 -16.33
CA SER A 78 10.96 -3.86 -16.25
C SER A 78 10.51 -4.79 -15.13
N GLU A 79 10.74 -6.09 -15.28
CA GLU A 79 10.62 -7.07 -14.19
C GLU A 79 11.88 -7.14 -13.30
N ASN A 80 12.91 -6.36 -13.59
CA ASN A 80 14.14 -6.32 -12.78
C ASN A 80 13.86 -5.68 -11.42
N ILE A 81 14.07 -6.43 -10.34
CA ILE A 81 13.74 -6.03 -8.98
C ILE A 81 14.44 -4.74 -8.54
N THR A 82 15.67 -4.49 -8.98
CA THR A 82 16.40 -3.26 -8.67
C THR A 82 15.68 -2.04 -9.26
N TRP A 83 15.26 -2.13 -10.53
CA TRP A 83 14.49 -1.07 -11.19
C TRP A 83 13.11 -0.88 -10.57
N LEU A 84 12.45 -1.96 -10.13
CA LEU A 84 11.17 -1.86 -9.42
C LEU A 84 11.34 -1.17 -8.06
N ASN A 85 12.42 -1.43 -7.34
CA ASN A 85 12.73 -0.72 -6.09
C ASN A 85 13.06 0.77 -6.34
N VAL A 86 13.68 1.11 -7.47
CA VAL A 86 13.82 2.52 -7.90
C VAL A 86 12.45 3.13 -8.19
N LEU A 87 11.54 2.41 -8.85
CA LEU A 87 10.17 2.85 -9.12
C LEU A 87 9.39 3.08 -7.81
N MET A 88 9.48 2.16 -6.84
CA MET A 88 8.86 2.36 -5.52
C MET A 88 9.45 3.57 -4.79
N SER A 89 10.77 3.75 -4.85
CA SER A 89 11.44 4.93 -4.30
C SER A 89 11.00 6.23 -4.99
N PHE A 90 10.76 6.21 -6.29
CA PHE A 90 10.19 7.33 -7.04
C PHE A 90 8.78 7.69 -6.53
N PHE A 91 7.90 6.69 -6.29
CA PHE A 91 6.60 6.97 -5.70
C PHE A 91 6.71 7.56 -4.29
N LEU A 92 7.68 7.12 -3.49
CA LEU A 92 7.93 7.72 -2.17
C LEU A 92 8.33 9.20 -2.29
N VAL A 93 9.18 9.55 -3.25
CA VAL A 93 9.53 10.95 -3.57
C VAL A 93 8.29 11.73 -4.02
N CYS A 94 7.45 11.13 -4.88
CA CYS A 94 6.18 11.73 -5.30
C CYS A 94 5.25 12.00 -4.11
N ILE A 95 5.14 11.07 -3.15
CA ILE A 95 4.36 11.27 -1.91
C ILE A 95 4.89 12.50 -1.15
N GLY A 96 6.20 12.62 -0.96
CA GLY A 96 6.80 13.78 -0.30
C GLY A 96 6.52 15.09 -1.03
N TYR A 97 6.71 15.10 -2.33
CA TYR A 97 6.51 16.30 -3.14
C TYR A 97 5.03 16.72 -3.22
N PHE A 98 4.11 15.77 -3.43
CA PHE A 98 2.68 16.09 -3.47
C PHE A 98 2.12 16.44 -2.08
N SER A 99 2.65 15.84 -1.01
CA SER A 99 2.36 16.27 0.36
C SER A 99 2.79 17.72 0.59
N PHE A 100 3.99 18.09 0.13
CA PHE A 100 4.46 19.47 0.18
C PHE A 100 3.52 20.41 -0.58
N LEU A 101 3.14 20.07 -1.82
CA LEU A 101 2.23 20.91 -2.61
C LEU A 101 0.88 21.10 -1.93
N LEU A 102 0.32 20.01 -1.40
CA LEU A 102 -0.94 20.01 -0.67
C LEU A 102 -0.87 20.89 0.58
N LEU A 103 0.14 20.68 1.42
CA LEU A 103 0.31 21.41 2.68
C LEU A 103 0.66 22.90 2.44
N ASN A 104 1.50 23.20 1.43
CA ASN A 104 1.91 24.56 1.12
C ASN A 104 0.76 25.45 0.60
N LYS A 105 -0.34 24.83 0.15
CA LYS A 105 -1.54 25.57 -0.25
C LYS A 105 -2.26 26.21 0.94
N TRP A 106 -2.23 25.62 2.13
CA TRP A 106 -2.89 26.10 3.36
C TRP A 106 -1.94 26.61 4.43
N PHE A 107 -0.68 26.17 4.39
CA PHE A 107 0.33 26.53 5.38
C PHE A 107 1.51 27.23 4.72
N HIS A 108 2.37 27.84 5.50
CA HIS A 108 3.60 28.46 4.98
C HIS A 108 4.59 27.39 4.48
N PHE A 109 5.53 27.81 3.63
CA PHE A 109 6.56 26.96 3.05
C PHE A 109 7.29 26.09 4.09
N THR A 110 7.69 26.71 5.21
CA THR A 110 8.50 26.03 6.24
C THR A 110 7.77 24.86 6.91
N PRO A 111 6.53 25.02 7.42
CA PRO A 111 5.73 23.89 7.89
C PRO A 111 5.48 22.82 6.83
N ALA A 112 5.14 23.24 5.60
CA ALA A 112 4.85 22.31 4.52
C ALA A 112 6.07 21.44 4.17
N LEU A 113 7.27 22.04 4.13
CA LEU A 113 8.51 21.31 3.88
C LEU A 113 8.78 20.28 4.99
N ILE A 114 8.81 20.73 6.25
CA ILE A 114 9.17 19.82 7.34
C ILE A 114 8.18 18.67 7.49
N LEU A 115 6.88 18.93 7.34
CA LEU A 115 5.85 17.91 7.42
C LEU A 115 5.92 16.92 6.25
N SER A 116 6.25 17.39 5.03
CA SER A 116 6.47 16.47 3.90
C SER A 116 7.68 15.56 4.14
N LEU A 117 8.73 16.05 4.79
CA LEU A 117 9.86 15.23 5.21
C LEU A 117 9.48 14.23 6.32
N VAL A 118 8.65 14.64 7.28
CA VAL A 118 8.10 13.73 8.31
C VAL A 118 7.34 12.57 7.68
N VAL A 119 6.58 12.82 6.60
CA VAL A 119 5.88 11.75 5.86
C VAL A 119 6.86 10.72 5.30
N VAL A 120 7.83 11.15 4.51
CA VAL A 120 8.64 10.23 3.71
C VAL A 120 9.87 9.67 4.41
N TYR A 121 10.39 10.38 5.43
CA TYR A 121 11.47 9.87 6.28
C TYR A 121 10.95 9.09 7.48
N ASN A 122 9.64 8.86 7.59
CA ASN A 122 9.09 7.90 8.53
C ASN A 122 9.69 6.52 8.25
N PRO A 123 10.33 5.85 9.23
CA PRO A 123 11.00 4.56 9.02
C PRO A 123 10.08 3.48 8.47
N LEU A 124 8.79 3.52 8.82
CA LEU A 124 7.79 2.59 8.29
C LEU A 124 7.59 2.82 6.78
N CYS A 125 7.49 4.08 6.34
CA CYS A 125 7.42 4.42 4.91
C CYS A 125 8.72 4.08 4.17
N LEU A 126 9.89 4.28 4.82
CA LEU A 126 11.18 3.95 4.25
C LEU A 126 11.36 2.45 4.00
N ASN A 127 10.81 1.59 4.84
CA ASN A 127 10.86 0.15 4.61
C ASN A 127 10.17 -0.24 3.30
N PHE A 128 9.05 0.43 2.95
CA PHE A 128 8.29 0.10 1.73
C PHE A 128 8.95 0.54 0.42
N LYS A 129 10.03 1.30 0.46
CA LYS A 129 10.73 1.68 -0.78
C LYS A 129 11.41 0.50 -1.51
N ASN A 130 11.60 -0.63 -0.82
CA ASN A 130 12.12 -1.87 -1.40
C ASN A 130 11.08 -2.99 -1.43
N GLU A 131 9.80 -2.62 -1.33
CA GLU A 131 8.66 -3.53 -1.40
C GLU A 131 7.86 -3.23 -2.66
N VAL A 132 7.79 -4.18 -3.59
CA VAL A 132 7.01 -4.03 -4.82
C VAL A 132 5.54 -4.24 -4.51
N LEU A 133 4.92 -3.20 -3.95
CA LEU A 133 3.54 -3.20 -3.49
C LEU A 133 2.79 -1.97 -4.02
N SER A 134 1.48 -2.09 -4.16
CA SER A 134 0.62 -1.01 -4.68
C SER A 134 0.38 0.15 -3.69
N ASP A 135 0.87 0.07 -2.46
CA ASP A 135 0.65 1.05 -1.39
C ASP A 135 1.25 2.42 -1.71
N LEU A 136 2.53 2.48 -2.08
CA LEU A 136 3.20 3.74 -2.46
C LEU A 136 2.64 4.33 -3.75
N PRO A 137 2.45 3.57 -4.85
CA PRO A 137 1.79 4.07 -6.06
C PRO A 137 0.41 4.67 -5.78
N PHE A 138 -0.43 3.95 -5.01
CA PHE A 138 -1.76 4.42 -4.64
C PHE A 138 -1.72 5.71 -3.80
N ALA A 139 -0.85 5.79 -2.80
CA ALA A 139 -0.70 7.00 -1.98
C ALA A 139 -0.25 8.21 -2.82
N ALA A 140 0.70 8.01 -3.74
CA ALA A 140 1.16 9.06 -4.65
C ALA A 140 0.04 9.54 -5.58
N LEU A 141 -0.72 8.60 -6.18
CA LEU A 141 -1.85 8.93 -7.05
C LEU A 141 -2.97 9.66 -6.29
N SER A 142 -3.26 9.25 -5.07
CA SER A 142 -4.26 9.91 -4.21
C SER A 142 -3.87 11.36 -3.90
N LEU A 143 -2.61 11.60 -3.55
CA LEU A 143 -2.10 12.94 -3.29
C LEU A 143 -2.05 13.80 -4.58
N LEU A 144 -1.65 13.21 -5.71
CA LEU A 144 -1.68 13.90 -7.00
C LEU A 144 -3.11 14.31 -7.37
N PHE A 145 -4.09 13.42 -7.16
CA PHE A 145 -5.50 13.74 -7.35
C PHE A 145 -5.91 14.95 -6.49
N PHE A 146 -5.59 14.98 -5.20
CA PHE A 146 -5.90 16.13 -4.34
C PHE A 146 -5.22 17.42 -4.80
N VAL A 147 -3.93 17.35 -5.18
CA VAL A 147 -3.19 18.52 -5.69
C VAL A 147 -3.85 19.10 -6.94
N LEU A 148 -4.24 18.26 -7.90
CA LEU A 148 -4.89 18.67 -9.14
C LEU A 148 -6.32 19.16 -8.88
N TYR A 149 -7.11 18.40 -8.13
CA TYR A 149 -8.51 18.71 -7.79
C TYR A 149 -8.64 20.04 -7.05
N LEU A 150 -7.77 20.28 -6.08
CA LEU A 150 -7.76 21.49 -5.27
C LEU A 150 -6.97 22.64 -5.91
N SER A 151 -6.37 22.44 -7.11
CA SER A 151 -5.69 23.53 -7.82
C SER A 151 -6.67 24.59 -8.29
N ASP A 152 -6.16 25.82 -8.46
CA ASP A 152 -6.95 26.93 -8.99
C ASP A 152 -7.10 26.86 -10.53
N ASN A 153 -6.32 25.99 -11.18
CA ASN A 153 -6.40 25.75 -12.61
C ASN A 153 -7.55 24.78 -12.94
N LYS A 154 -8.65 25.31 -13.43
CA LYS A 154 -9.87 24.54 -13.82
C LYS A 154 -9.99 24.34 -15.33
N LYS A 155 -8.88 24.39 -16.08
CA LYS A 155 -8.90 24.07 -17.51
C LYS A 155 -9.40 22.64 -17.73
N LYS A 156 -10.15 22.41 -18.81
CA LYS A 156 -10.78 21.10 -19.11
C LYS A 156 -9.79 19.93 -19.08
N TRP A 157 -8.58 20.12 -19.63
CA TRP A 157 -7.57 19.04 -19.61
C TRP A 157 -7.11 18.65 -18.18
N VAL A 158 -7.10 19.62 -17.23
CA VAL A 158 -6.76 19.33 -15.82
C VAL A 158 -7.88 18.51 -15.18
N LEU A 159 -9.14 18.84 -15.49
CA LEU A 159 -10.30 18.09 -14.99
C LEU A 159 -10.34 16.67 -15.55
N VAL A 160 -10.06 16.52 -16.85
CA VAL A 160 -9.89 15.19 -17.49
C VAL A 160 -8.76 14.41 -16.85
N LEU A 161 -7.62 15.05 -16.60
CA LEU A 161 -6.49 14.43 -15.91
C LEU A 161 -6.86 14.00 -14.47
N CYS A 162 -7.63 14.80 -13.73
CA CYS A 162 -8.16 14.39 -12.42
C CYS A 162 -8.97 13.10 -12.52
N GLY A 163 -9.87 12.99 -13.50
CA GLY A 163 -10.66 11.77 -13.74
C GLY A 163 -9.78 10.57 -14.12
N PHE A 164 -8.75 10.76 -14.95
CA PHE A 164 -7.77 9.73 -15.27
C PHE A 164 -6.99 9.25 -14.05
N ILE A 165 -6.45 10.19 -13.25
CA ILE A 165 -5.70 9.84 -12.02
C ILE A 165 -6.59 9.09 -11.03
N LEU A 166 -7.85 9.51 -10.89
CA LEU A 166 -8.82 8.83 -10.03
C LEU A 166 -9.09 7.40 -10.53
N ALA A 167 -9.28 7.21 -11.84
CA ALA A 167 -9.46 5.89 -12.44
C ALA A 167 -8.21 5.01 -12.27
N PHE A 168 -7.02 5.59 -12.44
CA PHE A 168 -5.77 4.88 -12.25
C PHE A 168 -5.55 4.47 -10.79
N ALA A 169 -5.89 5.34 -9.82
CA ALA A 169 -5.85 5.02 -8.40
C ALA A 169 -6.78 3.84 -8.03
N VAL A 170 -8.01 3.82 -8.55
CA VAL A 170 -8.96 2.70 -8.36
C VAL A 170 -8.40 1.41 -8.97
N ASN A 171 -7.79 1.48 -10.16
CA ASN A 171 -7.18 0.35 -10.83
C ASN A 171 -5.78 0.00 -10.28
N THR A 172 -5.26 0.74 -9.32
CA THR A 172 -4.05 0.38 -8.56
C THR A 172 -4.41 -0.33 -7.26
N ARG A 173 -5.47 0.09 -6.58
CA ARG A 173 -6.02 -0.57 -5.37
C ARG A 173 -7.53 -0.38 -5.31
N TYR A 174 -8.28 -1.42 -4.97
CA TYR A 174 -9.75 -1.31 -4.85
C TYR A 174 -10.21 -0.28 -3.81
N VAL A 175 -9.43 -0.05 -2.74
CA VAL A 175 -9.72 1.03 -1.78
C VAL A 175 -9.73 2.42 -2.43
N GLY A 176 -9.19 2.58 -3.63
CA GLY A 176 -9.29 3.79 -4.44
C GLY A 176 -10.72 4.27 -4.69
N TRP A 177 -11.72 3.37 -4.63
CA TRP A 177 -13.12 3.77 -4.68
C TRP A 177 -13.51 4.76 -3.56
N VAL A 178 -12.80 4.74 -2.44
CA VAL A 178 -13.00 5.73 -1.36
C VAL A 178 -12.73 7.16 -1.85
N LEU A 179 -11.75 7.37 -2.75
CA LEU A 179 -11.52 8.68 -3.39
C LEU A 179 -12.72 9.13 -4.22
N PHE A 180 -13.29 8.22 -5.00
CA PHE A 180 -14.49 8.52 -5.81
C PHE A 180 -15.70 8.84 -4.92
N PHE A 181 -15.94 8.05 -3.88
CA PHE A 181 -17.02 8.32 -2.93
C PHE A 181 -16.79 9.61 -2.12
N ALA A 182 -15.55 9.94 -1.77
CA ALA A 182 -15.21 11.22 -1.14
C ALA A 182 -15.52 12.41 -2.06
N LEU A 183 -15.25 12.29 -3.37
CA LEU A 183 -15.62 13.28 -4.37
C LEU A 183 -17.14 13.46 -4.44
N LEU A 184 -17.91 12.36 -4.50
CA LEU A 184 -19.38 12.43 -4.51
C LEU A 184 -19.94 13.04 -3.21
N ALA A 185 -19.37 12.66 -2.06
CA ALA A 185 -19.76 13.20 -0.76
C ALA A 185 -19.52 14.74 -0.69
N GLU A 186 -18.37 15.21 -1.19
CA GLU A 186 -18.10 16.65 -1.25
C GLU A 186 -19.07 17.39 -2.17
N ILE A 187 -19.36 16.83 -3.35
CA ILE A 187 -20.34 17.41 -4.28
C ILE A 187 -21.71 17.51 -3.61
N GLY A 188 -22.19 16.41 -3.02
CA GLY A 188 -23.46 16.36 -2.31
C GLY A 188 -23.52 17.36 -1.15
N PHE A 189 -22.48 17.42 -0.34
CA PHE A 189 -22.36 18.37 0.77
C PHE A 189 -22.42 19.83 0.29
N LYS A 190 -21.63 20.19 -0.72
CA LYS A 190 -21.62 21.55 -1.27
C LYS A 190 -22.98 21.93 -1.89
N LEU A 191 -23.64 21.02 -2.56
CA LEU A 191 -24.99 21.25 -3.10
C LEU A 191 -26.01 21.44 -1.98
N ALA A 192 -25.97 20.63 -0.92
CA ALA A 192 -26.85 20.74 0.23
C ALA A 192 -26.65 22.10 0.95
N VAL A 193 -25.40 22.48 1.24
CA VAL A 193 -25.08 23.77 1.89
C VAL A 193 -25.58 24.94 1.06
N LYS A 194 -25.43 24.91 -0.28
CA LYS A 194 -25.95 25.97 -1.18
C LYS A 194 -27.46 26.01 -1.24
N TYR A 195 -28.09 24.84 -1.25
CA TYR A 195 -29.56 24.75 -1.22
C TYR A 195 -30.15 25.42 0.02
N PHE A 196 -29.62 25.09 1.21
CA PHE A 196 -30.08 25.69 2.48
C PHE A 196 -29.78 27.18 2.60
N LYS A 197 -28.78 27.72 1.89
CA LYS A 197 -28.40 29.14 1.88
C LYS A 197 -29.09 29.93 0.75
N ASN A 198 -30.04 29.36 0.02
CA ASN A 198 -30.74 29.98 -1.12
C ASN A 198 -29.82 30.59 -2.20
N HIS A 199 -28.59 30.08 -2.36
CA HIS A 199 -27.70 30.53 -3.40
C HIS A 199 -27.99 29.83 -4.74
N LYS A 200 -27.93 30.58 -5.86
CA LYS A 200 -28.11 30.03 -7.22
C LYS A 200 -27.10 28.87 -7.46
N LYS A 201 -27.58 27.82 -8.12
CA LYS A 201 -26.72 26.68 -8.51
C LYS A 201 -25.54 27.19 -9.34
N ASP A 202 -24.36 26.89 -8.92
CA ASP A 202 -23.12 27.18 -9.67
C ASP A 202 -22.99 26.17 -10.81
N LYS A 203 -23.53 26.54 -11.98
CA LYS A 203 -23.46 25.68 -13.18
C LYS A 203 -22.01 25.32 -13.54
N GLU A 204 -21.09 26.26 -13.37
CA GLU A 204 -19.69 26.04 -13.69
C GLU A 204 -19.08 24.98 -12.80
N TYR A 205 -19.34 25.01 -11.49
CA TYR A 205 -18.88 23.97 -10.56
C TYR A 205 -19.41 22.60 -10.97
N LEU A 206 -20.71 22.49 -11.28
CA LEU A 206 -21.30 21.21 -11.70
C LEU A 206 -20.71 20.70 -13.01
N ILE A 207 -20.44 21.57 -13.98
CA ILE A 207 -19.77 21.20 -15.24
C ILE A 207 -18.35 20.71 -14.97
N GLN A 208 -17.61 21.35 -14.06
CA GLN A 208 -16.28 20.90 -13.68
C GLN A 208 -16.32 19.51 -13.06
N GLN A 209 -17.24 19.25 -12.14
CA GLN A 209 -17.39 17.91 -11.53
C GLN A 209 -17.82 16.86 -12.56
N ALA A 210 -18.72 17.22 -13.49
CA ALA A 210 -19.15 16.32 -14.57
C ALA A 210 -17.96 15.90 -15.45
N TRP A 211 -17.02 16.80 -15.80
CA TRP A 211 -15.81 16.44 -16.55
C TRP A 211 -14.96 15.40 -15.80
N ILE A 212 -14.79 15.55 -14.50
CA ILE A 212 -14.00 14.60 -13.69
C ILE A 212 -14.70 13.24 -13.66
N ILE A 213 -16.01 13.22 -13.38
CA ILE A 213 -16.80 11.98 -13.27
C ILE A 213 -16.88 11.24 -14.61
N ILE A 214 -17.18 11.94 -15.69
CA ILE A 214 -17.25 11.33 -17.03
C ILE A 214 -15.88 10.76 -17.41
N SER A 215 -14.81 11.52 -17.23
CA SER A 215 -13.46 11.06 -17.52
C SER A 215 -13.08 9.85 -16.66
N PHE A 216 -13.45 9.86 -15.37
CA PHE A 216 -13.25 8.70 -14.50
C PHE A 216 -13.90 7.44 -15.08
N PHE A 217 -15.18 7.50 -15.42
CA PHE A 217 -15.87 6.32 -15.95
C PHE A 217 -15.32 5.87 -17.30
N VAL A 218 -14.97 6.81 -18.19
CA VAL A 218 -14.35 6.48 -19.49
C VAL A 218 -13.05 5.73 -19.28
N PHE A 219 -12.12 6.26 -18.47
CA PHE A 219 -10.83 5.61 -18.24
C PHE A 219 -10.97 4.32 -17.43
N HIS A 220 -11.85 4.27 -16.44
CA HIS A 220 -12.10 3.04 -15.68
C HIS A 220 -12.69 1.93 -16.58
N ALA A 221 -13.62 2.26 -17.48
CA ALA A 221 -14.16 1.33 -18.46
C ALA A 221 -13.08 0.85 -19.45
N LEU A 222 -12.18 1.73 -19.89
CA LEU A 222 -11.05 1.35 -20.74
C LEU A 222 -10.12 0.36 -20.02
N PHE A 223 -9.80 0.58 -18.75
CA PHE A 223 -9.05 -0.39 -17.95
C PHE A 223 -9.74 -1.74 -17.90
N TYR A 224 -11.05 -1.76 -17.65
CA TYR A 224 -11.82 -3.01 -17.60
C TYR A 224 -11.90 -3.73 -18.94
N LEU A 225 -12.00 -2.99 -20.06
CA LEU A 225 -12.05 -3.55 -21.40
C LEU A 225 -10.68 -4.13 -21.84
N ILE A 226 -9.59 -3.45 -21.48
CA ILE A 226 -8.22 -3.88 -21.87
C ILE A 226 -7.74 -5.01 -20.96
N PHE A 227 -8.07 -4.94 -19.67
CA PHE A 227 -7.64 -5.90 -18.64
C PHE A 227 -8.86 -6.50 -17.94
N PRO A 228 -9.63 -7.38 -18.62
CA PRO A 228 -10.80 -7.99 -18.00
C PRO A 228 -10.38 -8.84 -16.80
N GLN A 229 -10.95 -8.55 -15.64
CA GLN A 229 -10.67 -9.23 -14.38
C GLN A 229 -11.87 -10.10 -14.01
N LYS A 230 -11.61 -11.38 -13.78
CA LYS A 230 -12.54 -12.26 -13.10
C LYS A 230 -12.02 -12.47 -11.68
N ILE A 231 -12.39 -11.58 -10.76
CA ILE A 231 -11.99 -11.70 -9.37
C ILE A 231 -12.86 -12.79 -8.74
N ILE A 232 -12.19 -13.81 -8.21
CA ILE A 232 -12.83 -14.85 -7.41
C ILE A 232 -12.54 -14.53 -5.96
N TYR A 233 -13.57 -14.18 -5.22
CA TYR A 233 -13.51 -14.13 -3.77
C TYR A 233 -14.06 -15.47 -3.25
N TYR A 234 -13.23 -16.18 -2.51
CA TYR A 234 -13.67 -17.38 -1.84
C TYR A 234 -14.37 -16.98 -0.53
N ASP A 235 -15.54 -17.55 -0.29
CA ASP A 235 -16.23 -17.39 0.99
C ASP A 235 -15.39 -18.08 2.08
N ASN A 236 -14.76 -17.28 2.94
CA ASN A 236 -14.06 -17.83 4.08
C ASN A 236 -15.07 -18.19 5.17
N PRO A 237 -15.20 -19.46 5.56
CA PRO A 237 -16.12 -19.89 6.62
C PRO A 237 -15.79 -19.26 7.99
N LYS A 238 -14.60 -18.69 8.17
CA LYS A 238 -14.18 -17.98 9.39
C LYS A 238 -14.34 -16.46 9.30
N VAL A 239 -15.24 -15.95 8.44
CA VAL A 239 -15.47 -14.49 8.34
C VAL A 239 -16.05 -13.98 9.66
N LEU A 240 -15.28 -13.14 10.35
CA LEU A 240 -15.74 -12.41 11.54
C LEU A 240 -16.99 -11.59 11.22
N SER A 241 -17.92 -11.49 12.15
CA SER A 241 -19.06 -10.59 12.01
C SER A 241 -18.61 -9.14 11.81
N PHE A 242 -19.48 -8.29 11.27
CA PHE A 242 -19.16 -6.88 11.00
C PHE A 242 -18.62 -6.15 12.25
N PHE A 243 -19.23 -6.34 13.40
CA PHE A 243 -18.80 -5.69 14.64
C PHE A 243 -17.50 -6.28 15.20
N GLU A 244 -17.30 -7.59 15.09
CA GLU A 244 -16.05 -8.24 15.48
C GLU A 244 -14.89 -7.73 14.62
N ARG A 245 -15.07 -7.58 13.29
CA ARG A 245 -14.05 -6.99 12.39
C ARG A 245 -13.67 -5.59 12.83
N ILE A 246 -14.64 -4.73 13.10
CA ILE A 246 -14.38 -3.36 13.57
C ILE A 246 -13.58 -3.42 14.87
N SER A 247 -13.95 -4.24 15.83
CA SER A 247 -13.26 -4.36 17.12
C SER A 247 -11.81 -4.84 16.96
N VAL A 248 -11.60 -5.92 16.18
CA VAL A 248 -10.26 -6.48 15.94
C VAL A 248 -9.38 -5.47 15.21
N ASN A 249 -9.88 -4.87 14.12
CA ASN A 249 -9.13 -3.89 13.35
C ASN A 249 -8.88 -2.59 14.12
N ALA A 250 -9.81 -2.15 14.95
CA ALA A 250 -9.60 -0.99 15.82
C ALA A 250 -8.48 -1.25 16.82
N ASN A 251 -8.49 -2.40 17.50
CA ASN A 251 -7.46 -2.79 18.45
C ASN A 251 -6.08 -2.92 17.79
N TYR A 252 -6.03 -3.55 16.61
CA TYR A 252 -4.80 -3.68 15.83
C TYR A 252 -4.24 -2.30 15.43
N ASN A 253 -5.06 -1.45 14.80
CA ASN A 253 -4.63 -0.12 14.37
C ASN A 253 -4.29 0.81 15.54
N TYR A 254 -4.95 0.65 16.68
CA TYR A 254 -4.58 1.35 17.92
C TYR A 254 -3.16 0.97 18.35
N ALA A 255 -2.84 -0.32 18.35
CA ALA A 255 -1.49 -0.79 18.68
C ALA A 255 -0.44 -0.29 17.68
N VAL A 256 -0.78 -0.23 16.38
CA VAL A 256 0.10 0.31 15.34
C VAL A 256 0.32 1.82 15.51
N LEU A 257 -0.74 2.59 15.77
CA LEU A 257 -0.65 4.04 15.96
C LEU A 257 0.25 4.45 17.13
N LYS A 258 0.34 3.59 18.14
CA LYS A 258 1.24 3.76 19.29
C LYS A 258 2.70 3.98 18.87
N TYR A 259 3.14 3.32 17.80
CA TYR A 259 4.52 3.37 17.31
C TYR A 259 4.70 4.18 16.03
N PHE A 260 3.62 4.68 15.45
CA PHE A 260 3.61 5.17 14.08
C PHE A 260 4.51 6.40 13.86
N PHE A 261 4.50 7.36 14.80
CA PHE A 261 5.33 8.56 14.72
C PHE A 261 6.56 8.52 15.64
N SER A 262 6.81 7.42 16.32
CA SER A 262 7.82 7.34 17.36
C SER A 262 8.99 6.42 17.07
N CYS A 263 8.89 5.55 16.10
CA CYS A 263 9.98 4.68 15.69
C CYS A 263 10.51 3.69 16.72
N PHE A 264 9.61 2.83 17.21
CA PHE A 264 9.96 1.57 17.87
C PHE A 264 10.75 1.62 19.18
N ASP A 265 11.10 2.80 19.70
CA ASP A 265 11.63 2.88 21.04
C ASP A 265 10.47 2.99 22.06
N GLU A 266 10.45 2.10 23.05
CA GLU A 266 9.39 2.05 24.08
C GLU A 266 9.48 3.20 25.10
N GLY A 267 10.07 4.31 24.73
CA GLY A 267 10.20 5.48 25.59
C GLY A 267 8.91 6.29 25.73
N PHE A 268 8.69 6.86 26.93
CA PHE A 268 7.54 7.73 27.20
C PHE A 268 7.36 8.85 26.17
N LEU A 269 8.46 9.47 25.72
CA LEU A 269 8.43 10.54 24.71
C LEU A 269 7.81 10.08 23.40
N ASN A 270 8.07 8.85 23.01
CA ASN A 270 7.58 8.28 21.75
C ASN A 270 6.05 8.14 21.76
N TYR A 271 5.49 7.68 22.87
CA TYR A 271 4.03 7.63 23.03
C TYR A 271 3.42 9.03 23.01
N VAL A 272 4.02 9.99 23.71
CA VAL A 272 3.55 11.38 23.74
C VAL A 272 3.54 11.98 22.32
N VAL A 273 4.56 11.72 21.50
CA VAL A 273 4.61 12.22 20.11
C VAL A 273 3.52 11.59 19.27
N SER A 274 3.41 10.26 19.25
CA SER A 274 2.44 9.56 18.39
C SER A 274 1.00 9.89 18.77
N TYR A 275 0.63 9.74 20.03
CA TYR A 275 -0.72 10.07 20.50
C TYR A 275 -1.00 11.56 20.45
N GLY A 276 0.01 12.41 20.71
CA GLY A 276 -0.11 13.86 20.59
C GLY A 276 -0.49 14.29 19.16
N ILE A 277 0.15 13.71 18.13
CA ILE A 277 -0.18 14.00 16.74
C ILE A 277 -1.60 13.51 16.40
N VAL A 278 -1.95 12.28 16.80
CA VAL A 278 -3.28 11.74 16.54
C VAL A 278 -4.36 12.54 17.25
N PHE A 279 -4.17 12.86 18.54
CA PHE A 279 -5.10 13.68 19.32
C PHE A 279 -5.25 15.08 18.71
N THR A 280 -4.15 15.72 18.36
CA THR A 280 -4.18 17.05 17.72
C THR A 280 -4.87 16.99 16.36
N SER A 281 -4.72 15.90 15.60
CA SER A 281 -5.46 15.69 14.36
C SER A 281 -6.96 15.58 14.59
N LEU A 282 -7.40 14.83 15.61
CA LEU A 282 -8.83 14.74 15.98
C LEU A 282 -9.40 16.11 16.36
N VAL A 283 -8.67 16.89 17.18
CA VAL A 283 -9.05 18.28 17.48
C VAL A 283 -9.13 19.11 16.19
N GLY A 284 -8.20 18.91 15.26
CA GLY A 284 -8.21 19.57 13.96
C GLY A 284 -9.43 19.23 13.11
N ILE A 285 -9.84 17.97 13.09
CA ILE A 285 -11.05 17.52 12.41
C ILE A 285 -12.29 18.21 13.03
N ILE A 286 -12.41 18.21 14.35
CA ILE A 286 -13.50 18.86 15.06
C ILE A 286 -13.55 20.36 14.70
N LEU A 287 -12.44 21.07 14.84
CA LEU A 287 -12.35 22.48 14.49
C LEU A 287 -12.63 22.73 13.00
N PHE A 288 -12.21 21.83 12.12
CA PHE A 288 -12.47 21.90 10.70
C PHE A 288 -13.97 21.79 10.40
N VAL A 289 -14.70 20.92 11.07
CA VAL A 289 -16.14 20.76 10.89
C VAL A 289 -16.91 22.01 11.37
N PHE A 290 -16.60 22.49 12.59
CA PHE A 290 -17.39 23.53 13.24
C PHE A 290 -17.01 24.96 12.87
N LYS A 291 -15.78 25.22 12.38
CA LYS A 291 -15.40 26.59 11.99
C LYS A 291 -15.97 26.94 10.62
N PRO A 292 -16.80 28.01 10.48
CA PRO A 292 -17.29 28.43 9.18
C PRO A 292 -16.15 29.01 8.34
N ASP A 293 -15.80 28.33 7.26
CA ASP A 293 -14.87 28.78 6.24
C ASP A 293 -15.35 28.29 4.88
N THR A 294 -15.44 29.17 3.91
CA THR A 294 -15.94 28.86 2.56
C THR A 294 -14.89 28.21 1.65
N ARG A 295 -13.64 28.13 2.07
CA ARG A 295 -12.50 27.62 1.27
C ARG A 295 -11.96 26.29 1.75
N LYS A 296 -12.74 25.52 2.51
CA LYS A 296 -12.29 24.26 3.07
C LYS A 296 -12.14 23.18 2.01
N PRO A 297 -11.10 22.35 2.08
CA PRO A 297 -10.96 21.15 1.27
C PRO A 297 -11.72 19.97 1.90
N GLU A 298 -13.06 19.99 1.87
CA GLU A 298 -13.90 18.97 2.51
C GLU A 298 -13.61 17.56 1.99
N ILE A 299 -13.16 17.44 0.75
CA ILE A 299 -12.76 16.15 0.15
C ILE A 299 -11.69 15.43 0.97
N LEU A 300 -10.76 16.15 1.61
CA LEU A 300 -9.73 15.55 2.46
C LEU A 300 -10.34 14.90 3.69
N LEU A 301 -11.36 15.54 4.28
CA LEU A 301 -12.10 14.99 5.42
C LEU A 301 -12.90 13.75 5.01
N PHE A 302 -13.68 13.84 3.91
CA PHE A 302 -14.48 12.72 3.44
C PHE A 302 -13.61 11.52 3.07
N PHE A 303 -12.47 11.76 2.42
CA PHE A 303 -11.53 10.70 2.12
C PHE A 303 -10.92 10.09 3.39
N LEU A 304 -10.46 10.90 4.34
CA LEU A 304 -9.89 10.40 5.59
C LEU A 304 -10.90 9.53 6.35
N LEU A 305 -12.13 9.99 6.52
CA LEU A 305 -13.19 9.24 7.22
C LEU A 305 -13.55 7.95 6.49
N GLY A 306 -13.77 8.02 5.17
CA GLY A 306 -14.09 6.85 4.35
C GLY A 306 -12.93 5.84 4.33
N TYR A 307 -11.69 6.30 4.29
CA TYR A 307 -10.53 5.44 4.29
C TYR A 307 -10.32 4.75 5.65
N VAL A 308 -10.46 5.48 6.76
CA VAL A 308 -10.43 4.89 8.11
C VAL A 308 -11.56 3.86 8.27
N LEU A 309 -12.77 4.18 7.80
CA LEU A 309 -13.87 3.21 7.82
C LEU A 309 -13.53 1.95 7.01
N SER A 310 -12.94 2.10 5.82
CA SER A 310 -12.53 0.96 5.00
C SER A 310 -11.48 0.07 5.68
N ILE A 311 -10.54 0.66 6.42
CA ILE A 311 -9.59 -0.09 7.25
C ILE A 311 -10.30 -0.85 8.37
N LEU A 312 -11.24 -0.22 9.05
CA LEU A 312 -11.96 -0.83 10.17
C LEU A 312 -12.84 -2.02 9.76
N ILE A 313 -13.41 -1.98 8.55
CA ILE A 313 -14.26 -3.07 8.04
C ILE A 313 -13.48 -4.09 7.20
N HIS A 314 -12.17 -3.90 7.03
CA HIS A 314 -11.33 -4.79 6.22
C HIS A 314 -11.38 -6.23 6.74
N GLN A 315 -11.31 -7.19 5.82
CA GLN A 315 -11.45 -8.60 6.15
C GLN A 315 -10.24 -9.17 6.93
N TYR A 316 -9.05 -8.60 6.70
CA TYR A 316 -7.80 -9.05 7.31
C TYR A 316 -7.32 -8.03 8.33
N SER A 317 -7.05 -8.46 9.56
CA SER A 317 -6.61 -7.59 10.66
C SER A 317 -5.11 -7.28 10.66
N ASP A 318 -4.29 -8.13 10.06
CA ASP A 318 -2.82 -8.10 10.15
C ASP A 318 -2.11 -7.55 8.93
N THR A 319 -2.81 -6.76 8.12
CA THR A 319 -2.26 -6.16 6.90
C THR A 319 -1.13 -5.16 7.14
N GLY A 320 -0.78 -4.92 8.39
CA GLY A 320 0.31 -4.02 8.77
C GLY A 320 -0.06 -2.54 8.63
N PHE A 321 0.88 -1.70 9.04
CA PHE A 321 0.75 -0.24 8.97
C PHE A 321 0.76 0.31 7.52
N ARG A 322 1.02 -0.51 6.49
CA ARG A 322 1.01 -0.10 5.09
C ARG A 322 -0.29 0.57 4.67
N LEU A 323 -1.42 0.15 5.27
CA LEU A 323 -2.72 0.77 5.02
C LEU A 323 -2.82 2.21 5.53
N LEU A 324 -1.97 2.64 6.45
CA LEU A 324 -1.98 4.01 6.97
C LEU A 324 -1.21 5.00 6.08
N ILE A 325 -0.32 4.52 5.20
CA ILE A 325 0.54 5.38 4.37
C ILE A 325 -0.24 6.45 3.61
N PRO A 326 -1.37 6.17 2.93
CA PRO A 326 -2.11 7.17 2.16
C PRO A 326 -2.73 8.29 3.01
N ILE A 327 -2.97 8.05 4.30
CA ILE A 327 -3.63 9.02 5.19
C ILE A 327 -2.66 9.78 6.11
N ILE A 328 -1.37 9.41 6.16
CA ILE A 328 -0.37 10.15 6.97
C ILE A 328 -0.37 11.65 6.65
N PRO A 329 -0.30 12.07 5.37
CA PRO A 329 -0.29 13.49 5.03
C PRO A 329 -1.54 14.22 5.51
N LEU A 330 -2.69 13.54 5.54
CA LEU A 330 -3.96 14.11 6.00
C LEU A 330 -4.03 14.21 7.52
N ILE A 331 -3.52 13.22 8.25
CA ILE A 331 -3.38 13.29 9.71
C ILE A 331 -2.53 14.52 10.08
N LEU A 332 -1.39 14.71 9.41
CA LEU A 332 -0.53 15.88 9.63
C LEU A 332 -1.18 17.18 9.19
N PHE A 333 -1.99 17.18 8.11
CA PHE A 333 -2.79 18.32 7.68
C PHE A 333 -3.74 18.78 8.79
N PHE A 334 -4.56 17.88 9.33
CA PHE A 334 -5.53 18.23 10.38
C PHE A 334 -4.86 18.59 11.69
N ALA A 335 -3.77 17.92 12.07
CA ALA A 335 -2.97 18.30 13.25
C ALA A 335 -2.41 19.74 13.11
N THR A 336 -1.87 20.07 11.94
CA THR A 336 -1.35 21.42 11.67
C THR A 336 -2.48 22.44 11.63
N TYR A 337 -3.63 22.10 11.06
CA TYR A 337 -4.82 22.95 11.06
C TYR A 337 -5.28 23.30 12.49
N ALA A 338 -5.31 22.31 13.40
CA ALA A 338 -5.58 22.56 14.81
C ALA A 338 -4.60 23.57 15.44
N LEU A 339 -3.30 23.31 15.25
CA LEU A 339 -2.25 24.19 15.80
C LEU A 339 -2.37 25.62 15.27
N PHE A 340 -2.65 25.81 13.97
CA PHE A 340 -2.81 27.13 13.38
C PHE A 340 -4.03 27.90 13.88
N ILE A 341 -5.09 27.17 14.31
CA ILE A 341 -6.27 27.80 14.92
C ILE A 341 -6.04 28.09 16.40
N VAL A 342 -5.56 27.11 17.16
CA VAL A 342 -5.33 27.26 18.61
C VAL A 342 -4.28 28.33 18.89
N LEU A 343 -3.21 28.35 18.08
CA LEU A 343 -2.13 29.31 18.20
C LEU A 343 -2.36 30.60 17.40
N VAL A 344 -3.64 30.98 17.14
CA VAL A 344 -3.96 32.12 16.28
C VAL A 344 -3.35 33.44 16.77
N ILE A 345 -3.25 33.62 18.08
CA ILE A 345 -2.68 34.81 18.72
C ILE A 345 -1.14 34.83 18.71
N ILE A 346 -0.50 33.72 18.37
CA ILE A 346 0.97 33.62 18.35
C ILE A 346 1.47 34.00 16.95
N PRO A 347 2.28 35.08 16.80
CA PRO A 347 2.68 35.60 15.49
C PRO A 347 3.59 34.64 14.72
N TYR A 348 4.37 33.81 15.39
CA TYR A 348 5.37 32.92 14.77
C TYR A 348 4.99 31.43 14.85
N LYS A 349 3.71 31.11 14.87
CA LYS A 349 3.19 29.73 14.96
C LYS A 349 3.75 28.76 13.93
N GLN A 350 4.13 29.23 12.74
CA GLN A 350 4.80 28.42 11.72
C GLN A 350 6.12 27.79 12.18
N TYR A 351 6.87 28.51 13.04
CA TYR A 351 8.13 27.99 13.57
C TYR A 351 7.89 26.98 14.69
N ILE A 352 6.76 27.07 15.41
CA ILE A 352 6.36 26.04 16.36
C ILE A 352 6.10 24.73 15.64
N VAL A 353 5.30 24.74 14.55
CA VAL A 353 5.06 23.55 13.72
C VAL A 353 6.35 23.00 13.13
N PHE A 354 7.24 23.90 12.67
CA PHE A 354 8.55 23.50 12.15
C PHE A 354 9.39 22.80 13.22
N SER A 355 9.46 23.35 14.43
CA SER A 355 10.22 22.77 15.55
C SER A 355 9.65 21.42 16.00
N LEU A 356 8.33 21.28 16.03
CA LEU A 356 7.67 19.99 16.30
C LEU A 356 7.98 18.96 15.22
N GLY A 357 7.96 19.36 13.95
CA GLY A 357 8.36 18.48 12.84
C GLY A 357 9.82 18.06 12.91
N LEU A 358 10.73 18.97 13.30
CA LEU A 358 12.14 18.64 13.56
C LEU A 358 12.29 17.64 14.72
N LEU A 359 11.51 17.79 15.78
CA LEU A 359 11.50 16.83 16.89
C LEU A 359 11.10 15.44 16.43
N VAL A 360 10.05 15.34 15.60
CA VAL A 360 9.62 14.05 15.03
C VAL A 360 10.72 13.45 14.14
N LEU A 361 11.35 14.25 13.26
CA LEU A 361 12.48 13.77 12.44
C LEU A 361 13.69 13.35 13.28
N PHE A 362 13.92 14.03 14.39
CA PHE A 362 14.95 13.64 15.34
C PHE A 362 14.66 12.26 15.96
N CYS A 363 13.40 12.00 16.34
CA CYS A 363 12.98 10.67 16.79
C CYS A 363 13.21 9.59 15.70
N TYR A 364 13.06 9.93 14.41
CA TYR A 364 13.28 9.01 13.30
C TYR A 364 14.75 8.69 13.01
N LYS A 365 15.66 9.55 13.46
CA LYS A 365 17.08 9.59 13.00
C LYS A 365 17.75 8.21 13.01
N GLN A 366 17.67 7.47 14.11
CA GLN A 366 18.39 6.20 14.25
C GLN A 366 17.84 5.13 13.29
N ASN A 367 16.51 4.95 13.28
CA ASN A 367 15.86 3.94 12.46
C ASN A 367 15.92 4.30 10.97
N ALA A 368 15.71 5.56 10.63
CA ALA A 368 15.86 6.02 9.25
C ALA A 368 17.28 5.85 8.73
N ALA A 369 18.30 6.20 9.54
CA ALA A 369 19.69 5.99 9.17
C ALA A 369 20.02 4.49 9.02
N LYS A 370 19.56 3.64 9.95
CA LYS A 370 19.74 2.18 9.87
C LYS A 370 19.14 1.62 8.59
N ILE A 371 17.92 2.06 8.21
CA ILE A 371 17.28 1.62 6.98
C ILE A 371 18.03 2.12 5.74
N LEU A 372 18.30 3.44 5.65
CA LEU A 372 18.87 4.05 4.46
C LEU A 372 20.33 3.68 4.21
N LEU A 373 21.07 3.34 5.25
CA LEU A 373 22.51 2.99 5.15
C LEU A 373 22.75 1.48 5.21
N SER A 374 21.72 0.66 5.38
CA SER A 374 21.86 -0.80 5.39
C SER A 374 22.37 -1.31 4.04
N LYS A 375 23.48 -2.05 4.07
CA LYS A 375 24.02 -2.76 2.89
C LYS A 375 23.54 -4.20 2.80
N ASN A 376 22.85 -4.71 3.82
CA ASN A 376 22.39 -6.09 3.85
C ASN A 376 21.30 -6.29 2.80
N GLU A 377 21.45 -7.31 1.96
CA GLU A 377 20.41 -7.76 1.06
C GLU A 377 19.25 -8.37 1.86
N ILE A 378 18.04 -8.28 1.30
CA ILE A 378 16.85 -8.86 1.92
C ILE A 378 16.86 -10.36 1.63
N PRO A 379 16.82 -11.24 2.65
CA PRO A 379 16.71 -12.68 2.42
C PRO A 379 15.35 -12.99 1.77
N GLY A 380 15.36 -13.86 0.77
CA GLY A 380 14.11 -14.16 0.03
C GLY A 380 14.35 -15.04 -1.19
N PRO A 381 13.47 -14.98 -2.19
CA PRO A 381 13.51 -15.84 -3.37
C PRO A 381 14.71 -15.55 -4.29
N TYR A 382 15.44 -14.47 -4.06
CA TYR A 382 16.64 -14.10 -4.82
C TYR A 382 17.93 -14.65 -4.19
N SER A 383 17.85 -15.36 -3.04
CA SER A 383 19.02 -15.99 -2.40
C SER A 383 19.63 -17.09 -3.29
N VAL A 384 20.91 -17.40 -3.06
CA VAL A 384 21.62 -18.45 -3.82
C VAL A 384 20.90 -19.79 -3.70
N GLN A 385 20.54 -20.18 -2.48
CA GLN A 385 19.86 -21.46 -2.20
C GLN A 385 18.47 -21.52 -2.85
N ALA A 386 17.72 -20.41 -2.88
CA ALA A 386 16.44 -20.35 -3.57
C ALA A 386 16.60 -20.52 -5.08
N LYS A 387 17.58 -19.82 -5.69
CA LYS A 387 17.88 -19.95 -7.13
C LYS A 387 18.32 -21.37 -7.51
N GLU A 388 19.15 -22.01 -6.71
CA GLU A 388 19.52 -23.41 -6.92
C GLU A 388 18.29 -24.32 -6.91
N THR A 389 17.42 -24.14 -5.92
CA THR A 389 16.19 -24.93 -5.77
C THR A 389 15.25 -24.71 -6.94
N PHE A 390 15.03 -23.46 -7.36
CA PHE A 390 14.15 -23.14 -8.49
C PHE A 390 14.71 -23.68 -9.81
N ASN A 391 16.01 -23.56 -10.03
CA ASN A 391 16.65 -24.15 -11.21
C ASN A 391 16.55 -25.69 -11.22
N PHE A 392 16.65 -26.35 -10.06
CA PHE A 392 16.45 -27.79 -9.94
C PHE A 392 15.01 -28.18 -10.31
N ILE A 393 14.02 -27.47 -9.73
CA ILE A 393 12.59 -27.69 -10.02
C ILE A 393 12.32 -27.50 -11.51
N GLU A 394 12.76 -26.40 -12.11
CA GLU A 394 12.55 -26.12 -13.52
C GLU A 394 13.10 -27.22 -14.45
N LYS A 395 14.26 -27.80 -14.13
CA LYS A 395 14.92 -28.83 -14.94
C LYS A 395 14.39 -30.24 -14.70
N ASN A 396 13.88 -30.56 -13.51
CA ASN A 396 13.60 -31.93 -13.08
C ASN A 396 12.13 -32.20 -12.82
N THR A 397 11.23 -31.24 -13.09
CA THR A 397 9.78 -31.42 -12.96
C THR A 397 9.08 -30.99 -14.27
N GLN A 398 7.84 -31.44 -14.48
CA GLN A 398 7.03 -31.06 -15.64
C GLN A 398 6.23 -29.79 -15.33
N LYS A 399 5.72 -29.09 -16.36
CA LYS A 399 4.92 -27.86 -16.16
C LYS A 399 3.61 -28.10 -15.42
N GLU A 400 3.07 -29.29 -15.59
CA GLU A 400 1.80 -29.75 -15.04
C GLU A 400 1.93 -30.22 -13.61
N ASP A 401 3.16 -30.57 -13.15
CA ASP A 401 3.42 -31.03 -11.80
C ASP A 401 3.00 -29.97 -10.76
N GLY A 402 2.21 -30.38 -9.79
CA GLY A 402 1.75 -29.53 -8.70
C GLY A 402 2.70 -29.54 -7.52
N ILE A 403 3.10 -28.37 -7.05
CA ILE A 403 4.05 -28.22 -5.93
C ILE A 403 3.39 -27.49 -4.77
N LEU A 404 3.34 -28.13 -3.59
CA LEU A 404 2.92 -27.48 -2.36
C LEU A 404 4.07 -26.64 -1.78
N PHE A 405 3.83 -25.37 -1.50
CA PHE A 405 4.83 -24.46 -0.91
C PHE A 405 4.19 -23.31 -0.14
N ALA A 406 4.84 -22.84 0.92
CA ALA A 406 4.35 -21.75 1.75
C ALA A 406 4.20 -20.39 1.02
N LYS A 407 4.95 -20.19 -0.08
CA LYS A 407 4.88 -18.98 -0.92
C LYS A 407 4.61 -19.36 -2.39
N PRO A 408 3.38 -19.79 -2.69
CA PRO A 408 3.05 -20.41 -3.98
C PRO A 408 3.18 -19.46 -5.16
N ARG A 409 2.80 -18.19 -5.02
CA ARG A 409 2.89 -17.20 -6.09
C ARG A 409 4.35 -16.94 -6.49
N ALA A 410 5.25 -16.84 -5.49
CA ALA A 410 6.67 -16.71 -5.73
C ALA A 410 7.23 -17.93 -6.47
N LEU A 411 6.89 -19.14 -6.02
CA LEU A 411 7.35 -20.36 -6.68
C LEU A 411 6.86 -20.45 -8.13
N THR A 412 5.57 -20.14 -8.38
CA THR A 412 5.02 -20.10 -9.76
C THR A 412 5.76 -19.09 -10.64
N TYR A 413 6.04 -17.88 -10.12
CA TYR A 413 6.74 -16.84 -10.87
C TYR A 413 8.13 -17.30 -11.32
N PHE A 414 8.91 -17.91 -10.41
CA PHE A 414 10.28 -18.31 -10.69
C PHE A 414 10.42 -19.63 -11.44
N THR A 415 9.44 -20.56 -11.34
CA THR A 415 9.56 -21.91 -11.91
C THR A 415 8.58 -22.19 -13.04
N GLY A 416 7.51 -21.39 -13.17
CA GLY A 416 6.42 -21.65 -14.11
C GLY A 416 5.62 -22.91 -13.80
N ARG A 417 5.68 -23.43 -12.56
CA ARG A 417 4.95 -24.64 -12.13
C ARG A 417 3.63 -24.27 -11.47
N LYS A 418 2.68 -25.20 -11.47
CA LYS A 418 1.47 -25.10 -10.67
C LYS A 418 1.86 -25.22 -9.21
N THR A 419 1.32 -24.35 -8.37
CA THR A 419 1.66 -24.35 -6.96
C THR A 419 0.44 -24.24 -6.08
N PHE A 420 0.54 -24.78 -4.87
CA PHE A 420 -0.51 -24.81 -3.88
C PHE A 420 0.03 -24.28 -2.57
N VAL A 421 -0.87 -23.88 -1.69
CA VAL A 421 -0.55 -23.51 -0.31
C VAL A 421 -1.44 -24.33 0.64
N ASN A 422 -0.90 -24.70 1.78
CA ASN A 422 -1.68 -25.27 2.88
C ASN A 422 -1.99 -24.22 3.95
N THR A 423 -2.98 -24.50 4.78
CA THR A 423 -3.32 -23.65 5.92
C THR A 423 -2.15 -23.59 6.90
N GLU A 424 -1.67 -22.39 7.20
CA GLU A 424 -0.59 -22.17 8.15
C GLU A 424 -1.02 -22.63 9.56
N LEU A 425 -0.10 -23.27 10.28
CA LEU A 425 -0.30 -23.77 11.64
C LEU A 425 -1.48 -24.75 11.79
N ALA A 426 -1.90 -25.38 10.70
CA ALA A 426 -3.00 -26.36 10.74
C ALA A 426 -2.61 -27.61 11.56
N PRO A 427 -3.59 -28.28 12.22
CA PRO A 427 -3.39 -29.58 12.83
C PRO A 427 -2.99 -30.64 11.79
N LYS A 428 -2.22 -31.66 12.20
CA LYS A 428 -1.75 -32.74 11.31
C LYS A 428 -2.86 -33.36 10.45
N GLN A 429 -4.05 -33.57 11.01
CA GLN A 429 -5.21 -34.13 10.28
C GLN A 429 -5.72 -33.20 9.17
N GLU A 430 -5.67 -31.89 9.40
CA GLU A 430 -6.08 -30.91 8.40
C GLU A 430 -5.04 -30.82 7.27
N ILE A 431 -3.74 -30.78 7.59
CA ILE A 431 -2.66 -30.84 6.59
C ILE A 431 -2.81 -32.09 5.71
N GLU A 432 -3.07 -33.24 6.32
CA GLU A 432 -3.27 -34.51 5.59
C GLU A 432 -4.48 -34.46 4.66
N ARG A 433 -5.60 -33.92 5.14
CA ARG A 433 -6.81 -33.71 4.33
C ARG A 433 -6.54 -32.79 3.14
N GLU A 434 -5.86 -31.67 3.36
CA GLU A 434 -5.51 -30.69 2.31
C GLU A 434 -4.59 -31.30 1.26
N ILE A 435 -3.54 -32.02 1.68
CA ILE A 435 -2.62 -32.72 0.77
C ILE A 435 -3.34 -33.76 -0.07
N ASN A 436 -4.26 -34.52 0.54
CA ASN A 436 -5.05 -35.51 -0.17
C ASN A 436 -6.06 -34.88 -1.16
N THR A 437 -6.58 -33.69 -0.83
CA THR A 437 -7.51 -32.96 -1.70
C THR A 437 -6.79 -32.35 -2.89
N VAL A 438 -5.64 -31.69 -2.66
CA VAL A 438 -4.85 -31.01 -3.67
C VAL A 438 -4.00 -32.01 -4.48
N ASN A 439 -3.60 -33.09 -3.86
CA ASN A 439 -2.79 -34.19 -4.42
C ASN A 439 -1.52 -33.72 -5.14
N PRO A 440 -0.64 -32.91 -4.48
CA PRO A 440 0.56 -32.38 -5.14
C PRO A 440 1.57 -33.50 -5.44
N GLU A 441 2.26 -33.42 -6.56
CA GLU A 441 3.36 -34.31 -6.94
C GLU A 441 4.61 -34.04 -6.10
N TYR A 442 4.82 -32.78 -5.73
CA TYR A 442 5.95 -32.35 -4.95
C TYR A 442 5.54 -31.48 -3.77
N ILE A 443 6.40 -31.49 -2.74
CA ILE A 443 6.27 -30.62 -1.56
C ILE A 443 7.62 -29.93 -1.34
N LEU A 444 7.63 -28.60 -1.36
CA LEU A 444 8.80 -27.81 -1.09
C LEU A 444 8.74 -27.26 0.35
N ILE A 445 9.70 -27.62 1.16
CA ILE A 445 9.88 -27.14 2.53
C ILE A 445 11.02 -26.13 2.53
N CYS A 446 10.82 -24.96 3.10
CA CYS A 446 11.84 -23.98 3.37
C CYS A 446 11.96 -23.77 4.88
N ASN A 447 13.18 -23.91 5.42
CA ASN A 447 13.44 -23.82 6.86
C ASN A 447 13.02 -22.46 7.46
N GLU A 448 13.07 -21.39 6.66
CA GLU A 448 12.82 -20.01 7.11
C GLU A 448 11.32 -19.63 7.11
N ILE A 449 10.51 -20.15 6.18
CA ILE A 449 9.16 -19.67 5.93
C ILE A 449 8.06 -20.75 6.00
N THR A 450 8.41 -22.03 5.97
CA THR A 450 7.43 -23.10 6.21
C THR A 450 7.15 -23.16 7.70
N ASP A 451 5.89 -23.18 8.08
CA ASP A 451 5.47 -23.24 9.48
C ASP A 451 5.87 -24.57 10.16
N ASP A 452 5.96 -24.55 11.49
CA ASP A 452 6.47 -25.68 12.27
C ASP A 452 5.52 -26.89 12.26
N SER A 453 4.22 -26.67 12.11
CA SER A 453 3.24 -27.77 11.98
C SER A 453 3.47 -28.55 10.69
N THR A 454 3.66 -27.85 9.58
CA THR A 454 3.96 -28.41 8.27
C THR A 454 5.34 -29.10 8.27
N LYS A 455 6.39 -28.46 8.83
CA LYS A 455 7.71 -29.09 8.98
C LYS A 455 7.63 -30.37 9.79
N SER A 456 6.97 -30.36 10.95
CA SER A 456 6.81 -31.54 11.82
C SER A 456 6.06 -32.66 11.11
N TYR A 457 5.01 -32.33 10.33
CA TYR A 457 4.27 -33.31 9.56
C TYR A 457 5.13 -34.08 8.58
N PHE A 458 6.04 -33.38 7.88
CA PHE A 458 6.93 -33.97 6.87
C PHE A 458 8.26 -34.49 7.43
N SER A 459 8.68 -34.10 8.63
CA SER A 459 9.91 -34.60 9.24
C SER A 459 9.86 -36.09 9.55
N GLU A 460 8.68 -36.61 9.81
CA GLU A 460 8.43 -38.05 10.05
C GLU A 460 8.32 -38.83 8.73
N LEU A 461 9.12 -38.55 7.70
CA LEU A 461 9.15 -39.17 6.36
C LEU A 461 7.99 -40.18 6.15
N LYS A 462 6.81 -39.65 5.85
CA LYS A 462 5.64 -40.51 5.64
C LYS A 462 5.89 -41.46 4.45
N PRO A 463 5.44 -42.69 4.47
CA PRO A 463 5.75 -43.73 3.47
C PRO A 463 5.39 -43.39 2.01
N GLY A 464 4.82 -42.20 1.75
CA GLY A 464 4.40 -41.75 0.42
C GLY A 464 5.34 -40.75 -0.28
N PHE A 465 6.41 -40.29 0.35
CA PHE A 465 7.32 -39.26 -0.24
C PHE A 465 8.78 -39.68 -0.09
N GLU A 466 9.63 -39.25 -1.04
CA GLU A 466 11.08 -39.38 -1.00
C GLU A 466 11.75 -38.04 -1.26
N ILE A 467 12.96 -37.84 -0.76
CA ILE A 467 13.74 -36.63 -0.99
C ILE A 467 14.24 -36.62 -2.43
N SER A 468 13.82 -35.64 -3.22
CA SER A 468 14.27 -35.44 -4.59
C SER A 468 15.42 -34.42 -4.70
N PHE A 469 15.45 -33.44 -3.79
CA PHE A 469 16.50 -32.44 -3.71
C PHE A 469 16.59 -31.86 -2.28
N GLU A 470 17.79 -31.53 -1.84
CA GLU A 470 18.02 -30.87 -0.54
C GLU A 470 19.24 -29.96 -0.63
N ASN A 471 19.13 -28.78 -0.03
CA ASN A 471 20.27 -27.89 0.27
C ASN A 471 20.09 -27.30 1.69
N GLU A 472 20.92 -26.33 2.07
CA GLU A 472 20.94 -25.76 3.43
C GLU A 472 19.59 -25.21 3.90
N LYS A 473 18.75 -24.69 2.98
CA LYS A 473 17.48 -24.02 3.30
C LYS A 473 16.24 -24.74 2.81
N PHE A 474 16.37 -25.57 1.79
CA PHE A 474 15.24 -26.17 1.09
C PHE A 474 15.34 -27.69 1.02
N LYS A 475 14.18 -28.33 1.15
CA LYS A 475 14.00 -29.76 0.93
C LYS A 475 12.81 -29.94 -0.01
N LEU A 476 13.02 -30.57 -1.17
CA LEU A 476 11.96 -30.95 -2.12
C LEU A 476 11.68 -32.43 -1.96
N LEU A 477 10.44 -32.73 -1.63
CA LEU A 477 9.91 -34.10 -1.49
C LEU A 477 9.11 -34.42 -2.75
N LYS A 478 9.34 -35.61 -3.32
CA LYS A 478 8.58 -36.15 -4.45
C LYS A 478 7.66 -37.27 -3.95
N ARG A 479 6.44 -37.31 -4.48
CA ARG A 479 5.50 -38.42 -4.22
C ARG A 479 6.01 -39.69 -4.90
N LYS A 480 5.98 -40.83 -4.20
CA LYS A 480 6.36 -42.15 -4.72
C LYS A 480 5.33 -42.72 -5.66
#